data_950d595005085a05ab293b61469e392f
#
_entry.id   950d595005085a05ab293b61469e392f
#
_cell.length_a   1.000
_cell.length_b   1.000
_cell.length_c   1.000
_cell.angle_alpha   90.00
_cell.angle_beta   90.00
_cell.angle_gamma   90.00
#
_symmetry.space_group_name_H-M   'P 1'
#
loop_
_entity.id
_entity.type
_entity.pdbx_description
1 polymer ?
#
loop_
_entity_poly.entity_id
_entity_poly.type
_entity_poly.pdbx_seq_one_letter_code
_entity_poly.pdbx_strand_id
1 'polypeptide(L)'
;MTKTKKAQIGTKHIVMLLDRSGSMSSSWPATLESVNGYIDDLKGQKASLSLITFDGKAIETVFAHRLMKESSPKHITNRTISPRSSTPLNDAVGRTIKDMEKALDSREEDVLITIMTDGYENASTTYSTPAIKKLIEEKQGDGWVFTYLGANQDAWGVAEAMGIPQGNAARYSYTDSGVRNLRSARMALTTAFMRSNLRSLKRTEIMSSFTTAGGVLAVDDLDPERQ
;
A
#
# COMPACT_ATOMS: atom_id res chain seq x y z
N MET A 1 -24.13 28.83 24.85
CA MET A 1 -23.49 27.50 25.00
C MET A 1 -23.17 26.97 23.62
N THR A 2 -21.95 27.18 23.18
CA THR A 2 -21.47 26.78 21.85
C THR A 2 -21.14 25.28 21.90
N LYS A 3 -21.96 24.44 21.25
CA LYS A 3 -21.65 23.01 21.06
C LYS A 3 -20.40 22.92 20.19
N THR A 4 -19.28 22.61 20.81
CA THR A 4 -18.06 22.20 20.10
C THR A 4 -18.41 20.97 19.26
N LYS A 5 -18.50 21.11 17.93
CA LYS A 5 -18.60 19.98 17.00
C LYS A 5 -17.38 19.11 17.26
N LYS A 6 -17.56 17.92 17.89
CA LYS A 6 -16.54 16.89 17.90
C LYS A 6 -16.18 16.64 16.43
N ALA A 7 -14.93 16.90 16.05
CA ALA A 7 -14.45 16.56 14.72
C ALA A 7 -14.73 15.07 14.52
N GLN A 8 -15.60 14.76 13.59
CA GLN A 8 -15.82 13.37 13.16
C GLN A 8 -14.49 12.95 12.51
N ILE A 9 -13.80 11.98 13.11
CA ILE A 9 -12.62 11.38 12.51
C ILE A 9 -13.11 10.75 11.21
N GLY A 10 -12.61 11.24 10.09
CA GLY A 10 -12.94 10.70 8.77
C GLY A 10 -12.68 9.20 8.71
N THR A 11 -13.37 8.50 7.84
CA THR A 11 -13.17 7.05 7.67
C THR A 11 -11.77 6.82 7.10
N LYS A 12 -11.03 5.87 7.67
CA LYS A 12 -9.71 5.47 7.19
C LYS A 12 -9.88 4.39 6.12
N HIS A 13 -9.26 4.60 4.97
CA HIS A 13 -9.29 3.64 3.85
C HIS A 13 -7.90 3.07 3.61
N ILE A 14 -7.79 1.75 3.66
CA ILE A 14 -6.55 1.01 3.37
C ILE A 14 -6.76 0.31 2.04
N VAL A 15 -5.83 0.51 1.13
CA VAL A 15 -5.82 -0.13 -0.19
C VAL A 15 -4.53 -0.92 -0.34
N MET A 16 -4.65 -2.21 -0.61
CA MET A 16 -3.54 -3.04 -1.08
C MET A 16 -3.61 -3.15 -2.60
N LEU A 17 -2.55 -2.71 -3.26
CA LEU A 17 -2.32 -2.90 -4.67
C LEU A 17 -1.25 -3.97 -4.83
N LEU A 18 -1.68 -5.17 -5.18
CA LEU A 18 -0.86 -6.38 -5.21
C LEU A 18 -0.52 -6.76 -6.64
N ASP A 19 0.78 -6.77 -6.94
CA ASP A 19 1.30 -7.37 -8.15
C ASP A 19 1.06 -8.88 -8.15
N ARG A 20 0.52 -9.39 -9.26
CA ARG A 20 0.45 -10.81 -9.56
C ARG A 20 1.04 -11.10 -10.94
N SER A 21 2.06 -10.34 -11.36
CA SER A 21 2.82 -10.63 -12.57
C SER A 21 3.56 -11.97 -12.48
N GLY A 22 4.08 -12.45 -13.58
CA GLY A 22 4.72 -13.78 -13.66
C GLY A 22 5.94 -13.91 -12.75
N SER A 23 6.67 -12.84 -12.49
CA SER A 23 7.83 -12.82 -11.56
C SER A 23 7.45 -13.20 -10.14
N MET A 24 6.25 -12.84 -9.69
CA MET A 24 5.75 -13.18 -8.36
C MET A 24 5.58 -14.68 -8.09
N SER A 25 5.74 -15.54 -9.11
CA SER A 25 5.46 -16.99 -9.00
C SER A 25 6.30 -17.69 -7.93
N SER A 26 7.59 -17.34 -7.81
CA SER A 26 8.50 -17.96 -6.85
C SER A 26 8.18 -17.55 -5.40
N SER A 27 7.65 -16.35 -5.21
CA SER A 27 7.34 -15.75 -3.92
C SER A 27 5.86 -15.86 -3.54
N TRP A 28 5.04 -16.40 -4.44
CA TRP A 28 3.59 -16.35 -4.30
C TRP A 28 3.04 -16.96 -3.00
N PRO A 29 3.53 -18.12 -2.52
CA PRO A 29 3.09 -18.67 -1.23
C PRO A 29 3.32 -17.69 -0.07
N ALA A 30 4.52 -17.11 0.04
CA ALA A 30 4.86 -16.12 1.06
C ALA A 30 4.05 -14.83 0.91
N THR A 31 3.80 -14.41 -0.33
CA THR A 31 2.93 -13.27 -0.65
C THR A 31 1.51 -13.50 -0.15
N LEU A 32 0.91 -14.65 -0.43
CA LEU A 32 -0.43 -15.02 0.06
C LEU A 32 -0.49 -15.02 1.59
N GLU A 33 0.51 -15.60 2.25
CA GLU A 33 0.61 -15.60 3.70
C GLU A 33 0.68 -14.17 4.26
N SER A 34 1.53 -13.32 3.69
CA SER A 34 1.68 -11.92 4.08
C SER A 34 0.36 -11.14 3.92
N VAL A 35 -0.31 -11.30 2.78
CA VAL A 35 -1.58 -10.60 2.51
C VAL A 35 -2.69 -11.09 3.45
N ASN A 36 -2.84 -12.40 3.60
CA ASN A 36 -3.87 -12.98 4.47
C ASN A 36 -3.62 -12.66 5.95
N GLY A 37 -2.36 -12.69 6.38
CA GLY A 37 -1.97 -12.26 7.71
C GLY A 37 -2.32 -10.78 7.97
N TYR A 38 -2.16 -9.92 6.98
CA TYR A 38 -2.55 -8.52 7.10
C TYR A 38 -4.08 -8.33 7.17
N ILE A 39 -4.84 -9.10 6.41
CA ILE A 39 -6.31 -9.12 6.53
C ILE A 39 -6.70 -9.46 7.97
N ASP A 40 -6.04 -10.46 8.56
CA ASP A 40 -6.29 -10.87 9.95
C ASP A 40 -5.90 -9.80 10.97
N ASP A 41 -4.76 -9.15 10.78
CA ASP A 41 -4.27 -8.07 11.66
C ASP A 41 -5.20 -6.84 11.67
N LEU A 42 -5.94 -6.62 10.59
CA LEU A 42 -6.89 -5.51 10.48
C LEU A 42 -8.27 -5.82 11.06
N LYS A 43 -8.55 -7.06 11.47
CA LYS A 43 -9.84 -7.42 12.09
C LYS A 43 -10.15 -6.53 13.28
N GLY A 44 -11.38 -6.03 13.33
CA GLY A 44 -11.84 -5.16 14.42
C GLY A 44 -11.40 -3.70 14.33
N GLN A 45 -10.53 -3.34 13.37
CA GLN A 45 -10.09 -1.96 13.17
C GLN A 45 -11.21 -1.10 12.56
N LYS A 46 -11.23 0.19 12.94
CA LYS A 46 -12.16 1.19 12.37
C LYS A 46 -11.65 1.71 11.03
N ALA A 47 -11.49 0.81 10.08
CA ALA A 47 -11.02 1.13 8.74
C ALA A 47 -11.76 0.29 7.72
N SER A 48 -11.75 0.71 6.46
CA SER A 48 -12.10 -0.13 5.32
C SER A 48 -10.85 -0.67 4.65
N LEU A 49 -10.95 -1.88 4.08
CA LEU A 49 -9.89 -2.50 3.30
C LEU A 49 -10.38 -2.78 1.89
N SER A 50 -9.56 -2.44 0.91
CA SER A 50 -9.69 -2.85 -0.49
C SER A 50 -8.46 -3.63 -0.92
N LEU A 51 -8.65 -4.67 -1.73
CA LEU A 51 -7.59 -5.41 -2.38
C LEU A 51 -7.78 -5.33 -3.89
N ILE A 52 -6.79 -4.79 -4.57
CA ILE A 52 -6.70 -4.69 -6.01
C ILE A 52 -5.48 -5.47 -6.46
N THR A 53 -5.63 -6.31 -7.46
CA THR A 53 -4.52 -7.06 -8.07
C THR A 53 -4.29 -6.59 -9.48
N PHE A 54 -3.03 -6.65 -9.95
CA PHE A 54 -2.71 -6.27 -11.31
C PHE A 54 -1.68 -7.21 -11.96
N ASP A 55 -1.84 -7.39 -13.24
CA ASP A 55 -0.93 -8.05 -14.18
C ASP A 55 -1.18 -7.51 -15.60
N GLY A 56 -0.39 -7.93 -16.57
CA GLY A 56 -0.51 -7.47 -17.98
C GLY A 56 -1.81 -7.86 -18.68
N LYS A 57 -2.71 -8.61 -18.04
CA LYS A 57 -4.02 -8.94 -18.58
C LYS A 57 -5.14 -8.15 -17.95
N ALA A 58 -5.01 -7.78 -16.66
CA ALA A 58 -6.07 -7.09 -15.95
C ALA A 58 -5.58 -6.38 -14.69
N ILE A 59 -6.26 -5.29 -14.34
CA ILE A 59 -6.25 -4.65 -13.04
C ILE A 59 -7.63 -4.93 -12.44
N GLU A 60 -7.68 -5.78 -11.39
CA GLU A 60 -8.93 -6.33 -10.86
C GLU A 60 -9.12 -6.01 -9.38
N THR A 61 -10.30 -5.54 -9.04
CA THR A 61 -10.70 -5.37 -7.63
C THR A 61 -11.19 -6.70 -7.09
N VAL A 62 -10.43 -7.30 -6.17
CA VAL A 62 -10.81 -8.56 -5.51
C VAL A 62 -11.92 -8.33 -4.50
N PHE A 63 -11.79 -7.28 -3.71
CA PHE A 63 -12.86 -6.72 -2.88
C PHE A 63 -12.59 -5.23 -2.62
N ALA A 64 -13.65 -4.47 -2.40
CA ALA A 64 -13.58 -3.04 -2.16
C ALA A 64 -14.31 -2.65 -0.87
N HIS A 65 -13.75 -1.67 -0.17
CA HIS A 65 -14.36 -0.96 0.97
C HIS A 65 -14.96 -1.89 2.04
N ARG A 66 -14.30 -3.02 2.32
CA ARG A 66 -14.75 -3.95 3.38
C ARG A 66 -14.45 -3.35 4.75
N LEU A 67 -15.49 -3.07 5.51
CA LEU A 67 -15.39 -2.54 6.87
C LEU A 67 -14.84 -3.61 7.82
N MET A 68 -13.60 -3.44 8.26
CA MET A 68 -12.86 -4.43 9.04
C MET A 68 -13.40 -4.62 10.45
N LYS A 69 -14.20 -3.66 10.97
CA LYS A 69 -14.89 -3.78 12.24
C LYS A 69 -16.04 -4.80 12.19
N GLU A 70 -16.73 -4.90 11.06
CA GLU A 70 -17.98 -5.66 10.92
C GLU A 70 -17.75 -7.05 10.34
N SER A 71 -16.92 -7.14 9.30
CA SER A 71 -16.64 -8.41 8.62
C SER A 71 -15.27 -8.39 7.97
N SER A 72 -14.48 -9.43 8.23
CA SER A 72 -13.21 -9.63 7.53
C SER A 72 -13.45 -10.26 6.16
N PRO A 73 -12.77 -9.81 5.11
CA PRO A 73 -12.76 -10.50 3.82
C PRO A 73 -12.27 -11.95 3.97
N LYS A 74 -12.71 -12.81 3.07
CA LYS A 74 -12.12 -14.16 2.97
C LYS A 74 -10.67 -14.06 2.54
N HIS A 75 -9.85 -14.97 3.04
CA HIS A 75 -8.47 -15.13 2.59
C HIS A 75 -8.40 -15.40 1.08
N ILE A 76 -7.41 -14.83 0.44
CA ILE A 76 -7.07 -15.13 -0.94
C ILE A 76 -6.24 -16.44 -1.01
N THR A 77 -6.41 -17.17 -2.09
CA THR A 77 -5.72 -18.45 -2.31
C THR A 77 -5.18 -18.51 -3.72
N ASN A 78 -4.23 -19.41 -3.98
CA ASN A 78 -3.72 -19.64 -5.33
C ASN A 78 -4.80 -20.10 -6.33
N ARG A 79 -5.93 -20.63 -5.86
CA ARG A 79 -7.07 -20.98 -6.70
C ARG A 79 -7.88 -19.78 -7.14
N THR A 80 -7.90 -18.72 -6.34
CA THR A 80 -8.65 -17.50 -6.60
C THR A 80 -7.83 -16.46 -7.35
N ILE A 81 -6.53 -16.38 -7.05
CA ILE A 81 -5.60 -15.41 -7.64
C ILE A 81 -4.26 -16.11 -7.82
N SER A 82 -3.70 -16.10 -9.02
CA SER A 82 -2.40 -16.70 -9.33
C SER A 82 -1.56 -15.76 -10.21
N PRO A 83 -0.23 -15.82 -10.10
CA PRO A 83 0.68 -15.02 -10.93
C PRO A 83 0.55 -15.33 -12.41
N ARG A 84 0.69 -14.27 -13.24
CA ARG A 84 0.68 -14.38 -14.71
C ARG A 84 1.11 -13.07 -15.39
N SER A 85 1.65 -13.17 -16.62
CA SER A 85 1.86 -12.02 -17.50
C SER A 85 2.88 -10.99 -17.00
N SER A 86 2.82 -9.76 -17.51
CA SER A 86 3.72 -8.64 -17.30
C SER A 86 3.24 -7.68 -16.19
N THR A 87 3.99 -6.59 -15.94
CA THR A 87 3.83 -5.69 -14.79
C THR A 87 3.46 -4.26 -15.23
N PRO A 88 2.18 -3.92 -15.46
CA PRO A 88 1.72 -2.56 -15.75
C PRO A 88 1.55 -1.75 -14.45
N LEU A 89 2.65 -1.49 -13.74
CA LEU A 89 2.65 -0.87 -12.42
C LEU A 89 2.07 0.55 -12.44
N ASN A 90 2.48 1.37 -13.41
CA ASN A 90 2.01 2.75 -13.49
C ASN A 90 0.50 2.80 -13.78
N ASP A 91 0.01 1.97 -14.69
CA ASP A 91 -1.42 1.89 -15.01
C ASP A 91 -2.23 1.41 -13.80
N ALA A 92 -1.70 0.45 -13.04
CA ALA A 92 -2.33 -0.06 -11.83
C ALA A 92 -2.45 1.02 -10.75
N VAL A 93 -1.37 1.78 -10.51
CA VAL A 93 -1.37 2.88 -9.52
C VAL A 93 -2.31 3.99 -9.98
N GLY A 94 -2.20 4.44 -11.23
CA GLY A 94 -3.03 5.53 -11.74
C GLY A 94 -4.52 5.19 -11.71
N ARG A 95 -4.90 3.98 -12.12
CA ARG A 95 -6.28 3.51 -12.07
C ARG A 95 -6.77 3.39 -10.62
N THR A 96 -5.97 2.83 -9.73
CA THR A 96 -6.33 2.72 -8.31
C THR A 96 -6.63 4.09 -7.70
N ILE A 97 -5.78 5.09 -7.95
CA ILE A 97 -6.01 6.46 -7.46
C ILE A 97 -7.32 7.01 -8.02
N LYS A 98 -7.58 6.88 -9.33
CA LYS A 98 -8.79 7.39 -9.96
C LYS A 98 -10.07 6.68 -9.49
N ASP A 99 -10.00 5.39 -9.24
CA ASP A 99 -11.14 4.64 -8.72
C ASP A 99 -11.44 5.02 -7.26
N MET A 100 -10.41 5.25 -6.44
CA MET A 100 -10.57 5.76 -5.08
C MET A 100 -11.11 7.20 -5.05
N GLU A 101 -10.64 8.10 -5.92
CA GLU A 101 -11.19 9.45 -6.06
C GLU A 101 -12.69 9.45 -6.36
N LYS A 102 -13.15 8.51 -7.19
CA LYS A 102 -14.57 8.39 -7.53
C LYS A 102 -15.40 7.79 -6.40
N ALA A 103 -14.81 6.89 -5.63
CA ALA A 103 -15.51 6.16 -4.58
C ALA A 103 -15.61 6.93 -3.26
N LEU A 104 -14.68 7.86 -3.03
CA LEU A 104 -14.53 8.59 -1.78
C LEU A 104 -14.75 10.09 -2.00
N ASP A 105 -15.31 10.78 -1.00
CA ASP A 105 -15.20 12.22 -0.92
C ASP A 105 -13.79 12.57 -0.41
N SER A 106 -12.85 12.76 -1.35
CA SER A 106 -11.41 12.92 -1.10
C SER A 106 -11.05 13.99 -0.07
N ARG A 107 -11.95 14.93 0.19
CA ARG A 107 -11.74 16.01 1.16
C ARG A 107 -12.02 15.59 2.60
N GLU A 108 -12.67 14.44 2.79
CA GLU A 108 -13.12 13.99 4.11
C GLU A 108 -12.54 12.64 4.56
N GLU A 109 -11.79 11.94 3.72
CA GLU A 109 -11.35 10.59 4.00
C GLU A 109 -9.83 10.42 3.85
N ASP A 110 -9.21 9.77 4.80
CA ASP A 110 -7.77 9.48 4.77
C ASP A 110 -7.53 8.15 4.05
N VAL A 111 -6.58 8.11 3.14
CA VAL A 111 -6.27 6.92 2.32
C VAL A 111 -4.81 6.50 2.51
N LEU A 112 -4.59 5.21 2.75
CA LEU A 112 -3.28 4.56 2.69
C LEU A 112 -3.28 3.57 1.53
N ILE A 113 -2.43 3.78 0.53
CA ILE A 113 -2.20 2.85 -0.58
C ILE A 113 -0.86 2.16 -0.38
N THR A 114 -0.90 0.84 -0.22
CA THR A 114 0.30 -0.01 -0.15
C THR A 114 0.48 -0.75 -1.46
N ILE A 115 1.56 -0.47 -2.18
CA ILE A 115 1.96 -1.15 -3.40
C ILE A 115 2.91 -2.28 -3.03
N MET A 116 2.62 -3.50 -3.47
CA MET A 116 3.45 -4.69 -3.24
C MET A 116 3.77 -5.36 -4.57
N THR A 117 5.05 -5.41 -4.93
CA THR A 117 5.55 -5.92 -6.22
C THR A 117 6.97 -6.48 -6.09
N ASP A 118 7.36 -7.37 -6.99
CA ASP A 118 8.75 -7.83 -7.16
C ASP A 118 9.33 -7.44 -8.52
N GLY A 119 8.52 -6.78 -9.35
CA GLY A 119 8.85 -6.45 -10.75
C GLY A 119 8.99 -4.96 -10.99
N TYR A 120 9.79 -4.65 -12.04
CA TYR A 120 9.82 -3.30 -12.60
C TYR A 120 8.65 -3.06 -13.54
N GLU A 121 8.26 -1.79 -13.65
CA GLU A 121 7.33 -1.35 -14.69
C GLU A 121 7.79 -1.81 -16.09
N ASN A 122 6.93 -2.52 -16.83
CA ASN A 122 7.29 -3.01 -18.16
C ASN A 122 6.12 -3.14 -19.14
N ALA A 123 4.90 -2.72 -18.76
CA ALA A 123 3.72 -2.99 -19.56
C ALA A 123 2.63 -1.89 -19.51
N SER A 124 2.85 -0.79 -18.82
CA SER A 124 1.90 0.31 -18.79
C SER A 124 1.81 1.04 -20.12
N THR A 125 0.59 1.41 -20.50
CA THR A 125 0.30 2.09 -21.77
C THR A 125 -0.42 3.42 -21.58
N THR A 126 -1.01 3.64 -20.40
CA THR A 126 -1.83 4.82 -20.09
C THR A 126 -1.05 5.86 -19.30
N TYR A 127 -0.26 5.43 -18.32
CA TYR A 127 0.47 6.32 -17.44
C TYR A 127 1.98 6.11 -17.56
N SER A 128 2.72 7.22 -17.75
CA SER A 128 4.17 7.24 -17.60
C SER A 128 4.57 7.42 -16.13
N THR A 129 5.78 7.03 -15.75
CA THR A 129 6.31 7.24 -14.39
C THR A 129 6.27 8.72 -13.96
N PRO A 130 6.64 9.71 -14.78
CA PRO A 130 6.47 11.11 -14.41
C PRO A 130 5.01 11.53 -14.18
N ALA A 131 4.05 10.96 -14.93
CA ALA A 131 2.63 11.24 -14.71
C ALA A 131 2.14 10.66 -13.37
N ILE A 132 2.59 9.46 -13.02
CA ILE A 132 2.30 8.84 -11.72
C ILE A 132 2.92 9.62 -10.58
N LYS A 133 4.17 10.06 -10.72
CA LYS A 133 4.83 10.92 -9.72
C LYS A 133 4.00 12.15 -9.39
N LYS A 134 3.59 12.88 -10.41
CA LYS A 134 2.75 14.07 -10.25
C LYS A 134 1.43 13.74 -9.55
N LEU A 135 0.78 12.65 -9.93
CA LEU A 135 -0.49 12.21 -9.35
C LEU A 135 -0.34 11.82 -7.89
N ILE A 136 0.72 11.08 -7.54
CA ILE A 136 1.02 10.71 -6.15
C ILE A 136 1.33 11.96 -5.31
N GLU A 137 2.16 12.88 -5.81
CA GLU A 137 2.50 14.12 -5.10
C GLU A 137 1.26 14.99 -4.85
N GLU A 138 0.33 15.05 -5.81
CA GLU A 138 -0.95 15.73 -5.65
C GLU A 138 -1.78 15.09 -4.52
N LYS A 139 -1.93 13.77 -4.53
CA LYS A 139 -2.70 13.05 -3.51
C LYS A 139 -2.06 13.07 -2.13
N GLN A 140 -0.75 13.08 -2.04
CA GLN A 140 -0.06 13.34 -0.77
C GLN A 140 -0.37 14.75 -0.23
N GLY A 141 -0.54 15.73 -1.12
CA GLY A 141 -1.04 17.06 -0.75
C GLY A 141 -2.46 17.05 -0.18
N ASP A 142 -3.29 16.11 -0.61
CA ASP A 142 -4.65 15.86 -0.11
C ASP A 142 -4.68 14.99 1.17
N GLY A 143 -3.52 14.58 1.70
CA GLY A 143 -3.40 13.75 2.91
C GLY A 143 -3.42 12.24 2.65
N TRP A 144 -3.32 11.80 1.40
CA TRP A 144 -3.14 10.37 1.11
C TRP A 144 -1.70 9.93 1.40
N VAL A 145 -1.56 8.69 1.82
CA VAL A 145 -0.27 8.07 2.10
C VAL A 145 -0.02 6.95 1.12
N PHE A 146 1.18 6.92 0.56
CA PHE A 146 1.63 5.86 -0.33
C PHE A 146 2.81 5.14 0.29
N THR A 147 2.80 3.80 0.21
CA THR A 147 3.91 2.96 0.63
C THR A 147 4.27 1.99 -0.49
N TYR A 148 5.55 1.70 -0.62
CA TYR A 148 6.08 0.82 -1.65
C TYR A 148 6.85 -0.33 -1.01
N LEU A 149 6.44 -1.55 -1.29
CA LEU A 149 7.05 -2.78 -0.80
C LEU A 149 7.60 -3.53 -2.02
N GLY A 150 8.90 -3.41 -2.24
CA GLY A 150 9.61 -4.04 -3.35
C GLY A 150 10.37 -5.27 -2.91
N ALA A 151 10.27 -6.37 -3.66
CA ALA A 151 11.07 -7.55 -3.40
C ALA A 151 12.16 -7.69 -4.47
N ASN A 152 13.38 -8.02 -4.04
CA ASN A 152 14.51 -8.33 -4.92
C ASN A 152 14.83 -7.27 -5.99
N GLN A 153 14.50 -5.99 -5.73
CA GLN A 153 14.74 -4.88 -6.65
C GLN A 153 15.19 -3.62 -5.90
N ASP A 154 15.59 -2.58 -6.61
CA ASP A 154 15.82 -1.26 -6.05
C ASP A 154 14.48 -0.59 -5.68
N ALA A 155 13.91 -1.03 -4.54
CA ALA A 155 12.63 -0.53 -4.06
C ALA A 155 12.65 0.98 -3.78
N TRP A 156 13.80 1.51 -3.33
CA TRP A 156 13.94 2.94 -3.01
C TRP A 156 13.99 3.79 -4.26
N GLY A 157 14.80 3.41 -5.27
CA GLY A 157 14.89 4.13 -6.54
C GLY A 157 13.56 4.13 -7.29
N VAL A 158 12.85 3.00 -7.32
CA VAL A 158 11.50 2.92 -7.94
C VAL A 158 10.50 3.79 -7.19
N ALA A 159 10.46 3.72 -5.86
CA ALA A 159 9.56 4.53 -5.04
C ALA A 159 9.83 6.03 -5.23
N GLU A 160 11.10 6.46 -5.22
CA GLU A 160 11.50 7.86 -5.46
C GLU A 160 11.09 8.34 -6.85
N ALA A 161 11.30 7.51 -7.88
CA ALA A 161 10.86 7.82 -9.24
C ALA A 161 9.35 8.01 -9.35
N MET A 162 8.57 7.36 -8.49
CA MET A 162 7.12 7.50 -8.36
C MET A 162 6.69 8.60 -7.39
N GLY A 163 7.61 9.33 -6.75
CA GLY A 163 7.30 10.38 -5.78
C GLY A 163 6.90 9.87 -4.39
N ILE A 164 7.19 8.61 -4.08
CA ILE A 164 6.99 8.04 -2.75
C ILE A 164 8.25 8.29 -1.92
N PRO A 165 8.13 8.87 -0.72
CA PRO A 165 9.29 9.14 0.13
C PRO A 165 10.04 7.87 0.53
N GLN A 166 11.35 7.96 0.67
CA GLN A 166 12.20 6.84 1.06
C GLN A 166 11.74 6.16 2.36
N GLY A 167 11.29 6.92 3.37
CA GLY A 167 10.76 6.37 4.61
C GLY A 167 9.46 5.58 4.47
N ASN A 168 8.82 5.64 3.29
CA ASN A 168 7.61 4.89 2.94
C ASN A 168 7.91 3.75 1.95
N ALA A 169 9.17 3.47 1.68
CA ALA A 169 9.59 2.38 0.81
C ALA A 169 10.39 1.35 1.61
N ALA A 170 10.12 0.08 1.37
CA ALA A 170 10.88 -1.01 1.96
C ALA A 170 11.20 -2.09 0.92
N ARG A 171 12.41 -2.64 1.04
CA ARG A 171 12.78 -3.88 0.39
C ARG A 171 12.51 -5.04 1.35
N TYR A 172 12.01 -6.14 0.84
CA TYR A 172 11.81 -7.36 1.63
C TYR A 172 12.31 -8.60 0.90
N SER A 173 12.71 -9.61 1.67
CA SER A 173 13.09 -10.93 1.16
C SER A 173 11.94 -11.92 1.33
N TYR A 174 11.92 -12.97 0.51
CA TYR A 174 10.90 -14.04 0.57
C TYR A 174 11.19 -15.12 1.62
N THR A 175 12.13 -14.87 2.53
CA THR A 175 12.37 -15.75 3.66
C THR A 175 11.26 -15.61 4.72
N ASP A 176 11.06 -16.61 5.55
CA ASP A 176 10.08 -16.54 6.64
C ASP A 176 10.35 -15.36 7.58
N SER A 177 11.63 -15.02 7.82
CA SER A 177 12.01 -13.84 8.59
C SER A 177 11.64 -12.55 7.86
N GLY A 178 11.92 -12.45 6.55
CA GLY A 178 11.58 -11.29 5.73
C GLY A 178 10.08 -11.04 5.68
N VAL A 179 9.27 -12.09 5.54
CA VAL A 179 7.79 -12.00 5.55
C VAL A 179 7.27 -11.54 6.92
N ARG A 180 7.83 -12.08 8.02
CA ARG A 180 7.47 -11.65 9.38
C ARG A 180 7.82 -10.18 9.63
N ASN A 181 9.03 -9.77 9.25
CA ASN A 181 9.50 -8.39 9.40
C ASN A 181 8.63 -7.43 8.58
N LEU A 182 8.31 -7.80 7.32
CA LEU A 182 7.39 -7.04 6.48
C LEU A 182 6.00 -6.86 7.12
N ARG A 183 5.46 -7.93 7.72
CA ARG A 183 4.18 -7.87 8.43
C ARG A 183 4.24 -6.89 9.60
N SER A 184 5.28 -6.97 10.43
CA SER A 184 5.48 -6.09 11.58
C SER A 184 5.63 -4.63 11.16
N ALA A 185 6.46 -4.35 10.15
CA ALA A 185 6.69 -3.02 9.61
C ALA A 185 5.42 -2.41 9.02
N ARG A 186 4.67 -3.18 8.24
CA ARG A 186 3.40 -2.75 7.66
C ARG A 186 2.35 -2.45 8.74
N MET A 187 2.27 -3.27 9.80
CA MET A 187 1.36 -3.01 10.91
C MET A 187 1.76 -1.78 11.72
N ALA A 188 3.05 -1.53 11.93
CA ALA A 188 3.51 -0.31 12.59
C ALA A 188 3.08 0.94 11.80
N LEU A 189 3.30 0.95 10.49
CA LEU A 189 2.88 2.02 9.60
C LEU A 189 1.35 2.20 9.60
N THR A 190 0.61 1.12 9.46
CA THR A 190 -0.86 1.14 9.51
C THR A 190 -1.37 1.70 10.84
N THR A 191 -0.76 1.30 11.95
CA THR A 191 -1.11 1.81 13.28
C THR A 191 -0.85 3.32 13.40
N ALA A 192 0.29 3.80 12.88
CA ALA A 192 0.60 5.22 12.82
C ALA A 192 -0.44 5.97 11.96
N PHE A 193 -0.77 5.45 10.78
CA PHE A 193 -1.82 5.98 9.91
C PHE A 193 -3.18 6.04 10.62
N MET A 194 -3.58 4.97 11.31
CA MET A 194 -4.85 4.91 12.03
C MET A 194 -4.95 5.93 13.18
N ARG A 195 -3.82 6.25 13.82
CA ARG A 195 -3.74 7.22 14.92
C ARG A 195 -3.59 8.66 14.45
N SER A 196 -3.07 8.88 13.25
CA SER A 196 -2.81 10.21 12.71
C SER A 196 -4.12 10.93 12.37
N ASN A 197 -4.11 12.26 12.54
CA ASN A 197 -5.10 13.16 11.95
C ASN A 197 -4.39 13.91 10.81
N LEU A 198 -4.32 13.28 9.64
CA LEU A 198 -3.54 13.79 8.50
C LEU A 198 -3.99 15.16 8.01
N ARG A 199 -5.22 15.55 8.28
CA ARG A 199 -5.76 16.86 7.90
C ARG A 199 -5.28 18.01 8.75
N SER A 200 -4.89 17.72 10.01
CA SER A 200 -4.37 18.72 10.93
C SER A 200 -2.86 18.89 10.82
N LEU A 201 -2.18 17.99 10.11
CA LEU A 201 -0.73 18.01 9.93
C LEU A 201 -0.36 18.72 8.63
N LYS A 202 0.68 19.55 8.67
CA LYS A 202 1.30 20.10 7.46
C LYS A 202 1.97 18.94 6.68
N ARG A 203 2.07 19.08 5.35
CA ARG A 203 2.66 18.06 4.47
C ARG A 203 4.03 17.56 4.99
N THR A 204 4.89 18.44 5.46
CA THR A 204 6.19 18.09 6.05
C THR A 204 6.07 17.27 7.34
N GLU A 205 5.06 17.51 8.15
CA GLU A 205 4.80 16.78 9.40
C GLU A 205 4.23 15.38 9.11
N ILE A 206 3.36 15.27 8.10
CA ILE A 206 2.85 13.98 7.63
C ILE A 206 4.01 13.10 7.15
N MET A 207 4.89 13.66 6.31
CA MET A 207 6.06 12.95 5.77
C MET A 207 7.01 12.52 6.88
N SER A 208 7.32 13.40 7.85
CA SER A 208 8.21 13.08 8.97
C SER A 208 7.62 12.05 9.93
N SER A 209 6.32 12.09 10.17
CA SER A 209 5.62 11.12 11.03
C SER A 209 5.70 9.69 10.45
N PHE A 210 5.58 9.56 9.13
CA PHE A 210 5.69 8.26 8.45
C PHE A 210 7.15 7.85 8.28
N THR A 211 8.08 8.77 8.08
CA THR A 211 9.52 8.47 8.06
C THR A 211 9.98 7.96 9.43
N THR A 212 9.46 8.49 10.52
CA THR A 212 9.78 8.03 11.89
C THR A 212 9.15 6.65 12.17
N ALA A 213 7.92 6.40 11.73
CA ALA A 213 7.30 5.06 11.76
C ALA A 213 7.98 4.12 10.75
N GLY A 214 8.38 4.65 9.60
CA GLY A 214 9.08 3.97 8.52
C GLY A 214 10.58 3.75 8.79
N GLY A 215 11.15 4.32 9.85
CA GLY A 215 12.47 3.89 10.36
C GLY A 215 12.51 2.38 10.62
N VAL A 216 11.34 1.77 10.84
CA VAL A 216 11.17 0.30 10.88
C VAL A 216 11.18 -0.31 9.47
N LEU A 217 10.82 0.44 8.42
CA LEU A 217 10.82 -0.03 7.03
C LEU A 217 12.16 0.22 6.32
N ALA A 218 12.96 1.16 6.79
CA ALA A 218 14.27 1.51 6.21
C ALA A 218 15.42 0.62 6.72
N VAL A 219 15.12 -0.49 7.39
CA VAL A 219 16.16 -1.33 8.00
C VAL A 219 16.79 -2.22 6.96
N ASP A 220 18.11 -2.07 6.76
CA ASP A 220 18.98 -3.00 6.05
C ASP A 220 18.93 -4.44 6.62
N ASP A 221 18.36 -4.60 7.83
CA ASP A 221 18.18 -5.87 8.53
C ASP A 221 17.08 -6.78 7.95
N LEU A 222 16.38 -6.37 6.88
CA LEU A 222 15.44 -7.24 6.18
C LEU A 222 16.12 -8.21 5.20
N ASP A 223 17.44 -8.09 5.03
CA ASP A 223 18.26 -8.98 4.21
C ASP A 223 19.41 -9.59 5.03
N PRO A 224 19.28 -10.84 5.52
CA PRO A 224 20.35 -11.50 6.27
C PRO A 224 21.57 -11.88 5.42
N GLU A 225 21.56 -11.70 4.09
CA GLU A 225 22.68 -12.07 3.22
C GLU A 225 23.71 -10.93 3.01
N ARG A 226 23.61 -9.83 3.75
CA ARG A 226 24.60 -8.72 3.73
C ARG A 226 25.54 -8.71 4.95
N GLN A 227 25.88 -9.89 5.47
CA GLN A 227 27.05 -10.03 6.38
C GLN A 227 28.18 -10.74 5.70
#